data_5a2aafeae69e3814fe4e974dca59fabe
#
_entry.id   5a2aafeae69e3814fe4e974dca59fabe
#
_cell.length_a   1.000
_cell.length_b   1.000
_cell.length_c   1.000
_cell.angle_alpha   90.00
_cell.angle_beta   90.00
_cell.angle_gamma   90.00
#
_symmetry.space_group_name_H-M   'P 1'
#
loop_
_entity.id
_entity.type
_entity.pdbx_description
1 polymer ?
#
loop_
_entity_poly.entity_id
_entity_poly.type
_entity_poly.pdbx_seq_one_letter_code
_entity_poly.pdbx_strand_id
1 'polypeptide(L)'
;MFKRKIVVNKKARYYQIGDANKDVSTLWVVLHGYAMLSEFFIKKFKKLDDGNTLIIAPEGLNRFYIGESFQRVGASWMTKEERESDIEENINYLNALIENVFKEIGHENVQLNVLGFSQGGATACRWVFNSKIKVDNLILWAGDIPKDTLTQENKAKWKTIKTHLVMGKKDHLIPEEMKAMFVN
;
A
#
# COMPACT_ATOMS: atom_id res chain seq x y z
N MET A 1 6.49 -6.80 -35.61
CA MET A 1 6.89 -5.95 -34.48
C MET A 1 7.04 -6.84 -33.26
N PHE A 2 8.14 -6.70 -32.49
CA PHE A 2 8.41 -7.52 -31.30
C PHE A 2 8.49 -6.60 -30.09
N LYS A 3 7.72 -6.92 -29.04
CA LYS A 3 7.82 -6.25 -27.74
C LYS A 3 9.02 -6.83 -26.97
N ARG A 4 9.85 -5.97 -26.43
CA ARG A 4 10.98 -6.35 -25.57
C ARG A 4 10.97 -5.50 -24.30
N LYS A 5 11.52 -6.03 -23.21
CA LYS A 5 11.64 -5.36 -21.92
C LYS A 5 13.11 -5.29 -21.51
N ILE A 6 13.45 -4.25 -20.78
CA ILE A 6 14.74 -4.06 -20.12
C ILE A 6 14.50 -3.55 -18.71
N VAL A 7 15.24 -4.03 -17.74
CA VAL A 7 15.20 -3.52 -16.37
C VAL A 7 16.07 -2.27 -16.27
N VAL A 8 15.52 -1.22 -15.69
CA VAL A 8 16.22 0.05 -15.46
C VAL A 8 16.07 0.48 -14.00
N ASN A 9 17.08 1.20 -13.47
CA ASN A 9 17.01 1.75 -12.13
C ASN A 9 16.09 2.97 -12.10
N LYS A 10 15.15 3.01 -11.16
CA LYS A 10 14.24 4.12 -10.93
C LYS A 10 14.31 4.56 -9.47
N LYS A 11 14.46 5.88 -9.26
CA LYS A 11 14.33 6.46 -7.90
C LYS A 11 12.86 6.55 -7.53
N ALA A 12 12.46 5.83 -6.50
CA ALA A 12 11.17 5.97 -5.85
C ALA A 12 11.26 6.99 -4.71
N ARG A 13 10.13 7.59 -4.35
CA ARG A 13 10.04 8.48 -3.19
C ARG A 13 8.99 8.01 -2.21
N TYR A 14 9.20 8.33 -0.97
CA TYR A 14 8.21 8.15 0.09
C TYR A 14 8.26 9.35 1.04
N TYR A 15 7.23 9.53 1.83
CA TYR A 15 7.15 10.55 2.86
C TYR A 15 7.02 9.90 4.22
N GLN A 16 7.46 10.61 5.25
CA GLN A 16 7.53 10.09 6.62
C GLN A 16 6.96 11.13 7.60
N ILE A 17 6.28 10.64 8.63
CA ILE A 17 5.92 11.37 9.84
C ILE A 17 6.44 10.54 11.02
N GLY A 18 7.02 11.21 12.02
CA GLY A 18 7.74 10.60 13.13
C GLY A 18 9.21 10.35 12.81
N ASP A 19 10.00 10.16 13.84
CA ASP A 19 11.44 9.92 13.73
C ASP A 19 11.74 8.42 13.62
N ALA A 20 12.54 8.04 12.63
CA ALA A 20 12.99 6.67 12.46
C ALA A 20 14.13 6.39 13.46
N ASN A 21 13.81 5.84 14.62
CA ASN A 21 14.75 5.48 15.68
C ASN A 21 14.33 4.15 16.34
N LYS A 22 15.13 3.70 17.30
CA LYS A 22 14.91 2.42 17.99
C LYS A 22 13.77 2.41 19.01
N ASP A 23 13.18 3.58 19.30
CA ASP A 23 12.05 3.71 20.23
C ASP A 23 10.70 3.52 19.52
N VAL A 24 10.73 3.35 18.18
CA VAL A 24 9.53 3.07 17.38
C VAL A 24 8.96 1.71 17.78
N SER A 25 7.74 1.73 18.31
CA SER A 25 6.96 0.55 18.66
C SER A 25 5.85 0.22 17.63
N THR A 26 5.46 1.23 16.83
CA THR A 26 4.40 1.10 15.83
C THR A 26 4.85 1.67 14.49
N LEU A 27 4.76 0.88 13.45
CA LEU A 27 5.03 1.30 12.07
C LEU A 27 3.75 1.22 11.23
N TRP A 28 3.40 2.33 10.60
CA TRP A 28 2.35 2.39 9.60
C TRP A 28 2.94 2.55 8.21
N VAL A 29 2.54 1.68 7.29
CA VAL A 29 2.79 1.84 5.85
C VAL A 29 1.46 2.13 5.18
N VAL A 30 1.29 3.35 4.64
CA VAL A 30 0.01 3.82 4.10
C VAL A 30 0.12 4.05 2.59
N LEU A 31 -0.65 3.30 1.82
CA LEU A 31 -0.63 3.28 0.36
C LEU A 31 -1.82 4.07 -0.19
N HIS A 32 -1.52 5.09 -0.97
CA HIS A 32 -2.50 6.03 -1.52
C HIS A 32 -3.36 5.41 -2.64
N GLY A 33 -4.49 6.04 -2.95
CA GLY A 33 -5.35 5.68 -4.07
C GLY A 33 -4.83 6.19 -5.42
N TYR A 34 -5.48 5.76 -6.51
CA TYR A 34 -5.19 6.23 -7.87
C TYR A 34 -5.25 7.76 -7.97
N ALA A 35 -4.33 8.34 -8.73
CA ALA A 35 -4.20 9.78 -8.97
C ALA A 35 -3.91 10.63 -7.71
N MET A 36 -3.55 10.03 -6.59
CA MET A 36 -3.12 10.73 -5.40
C MET A 36 -1.59 10.80 -5.33
N LEU A 37 -1.05 11.77 -4.59
CA LEU A 37 0.36 11.85 -4.23
C LEU A 37 0.52 11.58 -2.73
N SER A 38 1.55 10.83 -2.38
CA SER A 38 1.84 10.45 -0.99
C SER A 38 2.08 11.65 -0.08
N GLU A 39 2.64 12.75 -0.60
CA GLU A 39 2.83 14.01 0.12
C GLU A 39 1.55 14.56 0.76
N PHE A 40 0.43 14.46 0.03
CA PHE A 40 -0.86 14.92 0.54
C PHE A 40 -1.60 13.83 1.30
N PHE A 41 -1.41 12.59 0.90
CA PHE A 41 -2.08 11.45 1.53
C PHE A 41 -1.61 11.23 2.96
N ILE A 42 -0.31 11.29 3.21
CA ILE A 42 0.29 11.08 4.54
C ILE A 42 -0.23 12.06 5.59
N LYS A 43 -0.57 13.30 5.19
CA LYS A 43 -1.07 14.34 6.10
C LYS A 43 -2.35 13.92 6.86
N LYS A 44 -3.12 12.98 6.30
CA LYS A 44 -4.33 12.44 6.94
C LYS A 44 -4.02 11.61 8.18
N PHE A 45 -2.80 11.14 8.31
CA PHE A 45 -2.35 10.25 9.40
C PHE A 45 -1.56 10.98 10.48
N LYS A 46 -1.37 12.29 10.38
CA LYS A 46 -0.60 13.09 11.34
C LYS A 46 -1.04 12.91 12.81
N LYS A 47 -2.31 12.61 13.04
CA LYS A 47 -2.85 12.38 14.40
C LYS A 47 -2.41 11.06 15.03
N LEU A 48 -1.80 10.15 14.27
CA LEU A 48 -1.24 8.88 14.77
C LEU A 48 0.17 9.06 15.30
N ASP A 49 0.80 10.21 15.07
CA ASP A 49 2.12 10.53 15.61
C ASP A 49 2.01 10.83 17.11
N ASP A 50 2.50 9.90 17.89
CA ASP A 50 2.53 9.92 19.37
C ASP A 50 3.97 9.90 19.94
N GLY A 51 4.96 10.07 19.06
CA GLY A 51 6.38 10.01 19.40
C GLY A 51 7.00 8.62 19.31
N ASN A 52 6.21 7.54 19.36
CA ASN A 52 6.68 6.15 19.21
C ASN A 52 6.12 5.48 17.93
N THR A 53 5.39 6.24 17.13
CA THR A 53 4.78 5.79 15.88
C THR A 53 5.52 6.39 14.70
N LEU A 54 5.99 5.54 13.79
CA LEU A 54 6.53 5.91 12.50
C LEU A 54 5.49 5.66 11.41
N ILE A 55 5.23 6.66 10.57
CA ILE A 55 4.27 6.56 9.47
C ILE A 55 5.02 6.78 8.17
N ILE A 56 4.90 5.85 7.23
CA ILE A 56 5.54 5.91 5.93
C ILE A 56 4.48 5.84 4.83
N ALA A 57 4.54 6.77 3.90
CA ALA A 57 3.70 6.79 2.72
C ALA A 57 4.56 6.68 1.46
N PRO A 58 4.79 5.47 0.96
CA PRO A 58 5.41 5.27 -0.35
C PRO A 58 4.50 5.78 -1.46
N GLU A 59 5.10 6.23 -2.56
CA GLU A 59 4.37 6.71 -3.73
C GLU A 59 4.44 5.70 -4.86
N GLY A 60 3.30 5.48 -5.53
CA GLY A 60 3.23 4.64 -6.71
C GLY A 60 4.25 5.05 -7.77
N LEU A 61 4.89 4.08 -8.42
CA LEU A 61 6.02 4.32 -9.30
C LEU A 61 5.67 5.09 -10.58
N ASN A 62 4.40 5.09 -10.99
CA ASN A 62 3.93 5.71 -12.22
C ASN A 62 3.25 7.05 -11.93
N ARG A 63 3.94 8.16 -12.25
CA ARG A 63 3.38 9.51 -12.16
C ARG A 63 2.87 9.97 -13.50
N PHE A 64 1.77 10.69 -13.50
CA PHE A 64 1.13 11.20 -14.70
C PHE A 64 0.42 12.53 -14.42
N TYR A 65 0.20 13.31 -15.47
CA TYR A 65 -0.59 14.51 -15.37
C TYR A 65 -2.10 14.20 -15.32
N ILE A 66 -2.81 14.86 -14.42
CA ILE A 66 -4.26 14.74 -14.27
C ILE A 66 -4.93 15.89 -15.05
N GLY A 67 -5.84 15.52 -15.96
CA GLY A 67 -6.55 16.49 -16.82
C GLY A 67 -5.68 17.09 -17.92
N GLU A 68 -6.28 17.96 -18.70
CA GLU A 68 -5.67 18.51 -19.92
C GLU A 68 -4.69 19.66 -19.68
N SER A 69 -4.75 20.28 -18.50
CA SER A 69 -3.93 21.48 -18.18
C SER A 69 -2.49 21.19 -17.78
N PHE A 70 -2.10 19.94 -17.59
CA PHE A 70 -0.78 19.51 -17.13
C PHE A 70 -0.30 20.16 -15.81
N GLN A 71 -1.22 20.75 -15.03
CA GLN A 71 -0.89 21.44 -13.78
C GLN A 71 -0.91 20.54 -12.56
N ARG A 72 -1.68 19.46 -12.61
CA ARG A 72 -1.82 18.53 -11.51
C ARG A 72 -1.17 17.20 -11.84
N VAL A 73 -0.42 16.67 -10.88
CA VAL A 73 0.21 15.36 -11.00
C VAL A 73 -0.42 14.39 -10.00
N GLY A 74 -0.64 13.18 -10.43
CA GLY A 74 -1.01 12.05 -9.60
C GLY A 74 -0.07 10.89 -9.81
N ALA A 75 -0.18 9.89 -8.95
CA ALA A 75 0.56 8.66 -9.06
C ALA A 75 -0.40 7.46 -9.13
N SER A 76 0.07 6.38 -9.73
CA SER A 76 -0.62 5.11 -9.86
C SER A 76 0.31 3.97 -9.48
N TRP A 77 -0.23 2.97 -8.83
CA TRP A 77 0.47 1.73 -8.53
C TRP A 77 0.53 0.81 -9.75
N MET A 78 -0.53 0.80 -10.54
CA MET A 78 -0.60 -0.01 -11.76
C MET A 78 -1.65 0.54 -12.71
N THR A 79 -1.52 0.16 -13.97
CA THR A 79 -2.56 0.34 -14.99
C THR A 79 -2.95 -1.02 -15.58
N LYS A 80 -3.87 -1.04 -16.53
CA LYS A 80 -4.17 -2.26 -17.30
C LYS A 80 -3.05 -2.62 -18.30
N GLU A 81 -2.28 -1.61 -18.70
CA GLU A 81 -1.10 -1.79 -19.56
C GLU A 81 0.08 -2.24 -18.69
N GLU A 82 0.73 -3.33 -19.05
CA GLU A 82 1.87 -3.93 -18.31
C GLU A 82 1.58 -4.24 -16.82
N ARG A 83 0.33 -4.56 -16.52
CA ARG A 83 -0.19 -4.73 -15.16
C ARG A 83 0.66 -5.65 -14.28
N GLU A 84 1.09 -6.78 -14.82
CA GLU A 84 1.87 -7.78 -14.05
C GLU A 84 3.28 -7.25 -13.74
N SER A 85 3.90 -6.50 -14.66
CA SER A 85 5.18 -5.84 -14.40
C SER A 85 5.05 -4.77 -13.32
N ASP A 86 4.01 -3.93 -13.39
CA ASP A 86 3.74 -2.92 -12.36
C ASP A 86 3.54 -3.57 -10.96
N ILE A 87 2.85 -4.70 -10.88
CA ILE A 87 2.63 -5.42 -9.63
C ILE A 87 3.97 -5.93 -9.06
N GLU A 88 4.78 -6.60 -9.86
CA GLU A 88 6.09 -7.13 -9.47
C GLU A 88 7.03 -6.01 -9.02
N GLU A 89 7.13 -4.93 -9.78
CA GLU A 89 7.97 -3.78 -9.47
C GLU A 89 7.55 -3.10 -8.16
N ASN A 90 6.24 -2.97 -7.90
CA ASN A 90 5.77 -2.41 -6.64
C ASN A 90 6.05 -3.33 -5.45
N ILE A 91 5.92 -4.65 -5.59
CA ILE A 91 6.27 -5.60 -4.52
C ILE A 91 7.77 -5.48 -4.20
N ASN A 92 8.63 -5.47 -5.20
CA ASN A 92 10.07 -5.34 -5.03
C ASN A 92 10.46 -4.01 -4.39
N TYR A 93 9.84 -2.91 -4.83
CA TYR A 93 10.03 -1.58 -4.25
C TYR A 93 9.63 -1.54 -2.77
N LEU A 94 8.44 -2.03 -2.43
CA LEU A 94 7.93 -2.00 -1.07
C LEU A 94 8.74 -2.92 -0.14
N ASN A 95 9.23 -4.06 -0.63
CA ASN A 95 10.15 -4.91 0.13
C ASN A 95 11.47 -4.18 0.42
N ALA A 96 12.09 -3.56 -0.58
CA ALA A 96 13.33 -2.81 -0.39
C ALA A 96 13.14 -1.63 0.57
N LEU A 97 12.00 -0.94 0.50
CA LEU A 97 11.67 0.16 1.41
C LEU A 97 11.56 -0.33 2.85
N ILE A 98 10.77 -1.38 3.11
CA ILE A 98 10.56 -1.86 4.47
C ILE A 98 11.85 -2.42 5.09
N GLU A 99 12.67 -3.10 4.30
CA GLU A 99 13.98 -3.57 4.73
C GLU A 99 14.90 -2.41 5.19
N ASN A 100 14.91 -1.31 4.43
CA ASN A 100 15.67 -0.12 4.82
C ASN A 100 15.14 0.52 6.10
N VAL A 101 13.83 0.64 6.23
CA VAL A 101 13.21 1.17 7.45
C VAL A 101 13.54 0.31 8.66
N PHE A 102 13.43 -1.02 8.56
CA PHE A 102 13.77 -1.92 9.65
C PHE A 102 15.24 -1.91 10.05
N LYS A 103 16.15 -1.56 9.13
CA LYS A 103 17.57 -1.33 9.50
C LYS A 103 17.74 -0.10 10.40
N GLU A 104 16.89 0.92 10.24
CA GLU A 104 16.95 2.15 11.04
C GLU A 104 16.29 1.99 12.40
N ILE A 105 15.06 1.42 12.43
CA ILE A 105 14.27 1.33 13.66
C ILE A 105 14.45 0.01 14.44
N GLY A 106 15.06 -1.03 13.81
CA GLY A 106 14.91 -2.40 14.29
C GLY A 106 13.54 -2.98 13.88
N HIS A 107 13.37 -4.28 13.97
CA HIS A 107 12.11 -4.93 13.64
C HIS A 107 11.56 -5.81 14.77
N GLU A 108 12.35 -6.00 15.82
CA GLU A 108 11.94 -6.74 16.99
C GLU A 108 10.92 -5.92 17.78
N ASN A 109 9.77 -6.50 18.06
CA ASN A 109 8.67 -5.87 18.81
C ASN A 109 7.99 -4.64 18.14
N VAL A 110 8.21 -4.40 16.86
CA VAL A 110 7.51 -3.35 16.13
C VAL A 110 6.19 -3.90 15.58
N GLN A 111 5.07 -3.28 15.95
CA GLN A 111 3.77 -3.60 15.37
C GLN A 111 3.68 -2.99 13.96
N LEU A 112 3.56 -3.83 12.94
CA LEU A 112 3.44 -3.38 11.55
C LEU A 112 1.97 -3.34 11.10
N ASN A 113 1.51 -2.14 10.79
CA ASN A 113 0.20 -1.87 10.24
C ASN A 113 0.32 -1.42 8.78
N VAL A 114 -0.39 -2.09 7.88
CA VAL A 114 -0.43 -1.74 6.47
C VAL A 114 -1.83 -1.26 6.13
N LEU A 115 -1.95 -0.05 5.60
CA LEU A 115 -3.21 0.52 5.13
C LEU A 115 -3.14 0.81 3.64
N GLY A 116 -4.10 0.32 2.89
CA GLY A 116 -4.27 0.68 1.49
C GLY A 116 -5.62 1.34 1.24
N PHE A 117 -5.59 2.50 0.58
CA PHE A 117 -6.78 3.22 0.17
C PHE A 117 -7.07 2.99 -1.32
N SER A 118 -8.28 2.52 -1.66
CA SER A 118 -8.72 2.32 -3.04
C SER A 118 -7.72 1.42 -3.82
N GLN A 119 -7.10 1.90 -4.91
CA GLN A 119 -6.06 1.16 -5.64
C GLN A 119 -4.90 0.70 -4.72
N GLY A 120 -4.54 1.51 -3.72
CA GLY A 120 -3.54 1.15 -2.71
C GLY A 120 -3.93 -0.07 -1.89
N GLY A 121 -5.22 -0.36 -1.71
CA GLY A 121 -5.72 -1.57 -1.04
C GLY A 121 -5.31 -2.84 -1.79
N ALA A 122 -5.54 -2.86 -3.10
CA ALA A 122 -5.13 -3.99 -3.94
C ALA A 122 -3.59 -4.16 -3.96
N THR A 123 -2.85 -3.05 -3.94
CA THR A 123 -1.39 -3.08 -3.87
C THR A 123 -0.92 -3.60 -2.51
N ALA A 124 -1.53 -3.15 -1.41
CA ALA A 124 -1.25 -3.64 -0.05
C ALA A 124 -1.45 -5.16 0.06
N CYS A 125 -2.58 -5.69 -0.43
CA CYS A 125 -2.84 -7.12 -0.47
C CYS A 125 -1.72 -7.87 -1.21
N ARG A 126 -1.43 -7.47 -2.45
CA ARG A 126 -0.42 -8.14 -3.26
C ARG A 126 0.95 -8.11 -2.61
N TRP A 127 1.36 -6.95 -2.08
CA TRP A 127 2.62 -6.83 -1.36
C TRP A 127 2.66 -7.75 -0.15
N VAL A 128 1.68 -7.64 0.74
CA VAL A 128 1.62 -8.44 1.97
C VAL A 128 1.64 -9.93 1.67
N PHE A 129 0.84 -10.40 0.70
CA PHE A 129 0.72 -11.84 0.43
C PHE A 129 1.85 -12.42 -0.42
N ASN A 130 2.60 -11.59 -1.18
CA ASN A 130 3.76 -12.02 -1.96
C ASN A 130 5.12 -11.68 -1.32
N SER A 131 5.13 -11.20 -0.08
CA SER A 131 6.34 -10.91 0.68
C SER A 131 6.49 -11.82 1.90
N LYS A 132 7.68 -11.83 2.49
CA LYS A 132 7.98 -12.57 3.73
C LYS A 132 7.77 -11.73 4.99
N ILE A 133 7.32 -10.49 4.85
CA ILE A 133 7.10 -9.61 6.00
C ILE A 133 5.97 -10.13 6.89
N LYS A 134 6.15 -9.98 8.20
CA LYS A 134 5.08 -10.21 9.16
C LYS A 134 4.30 -8.91 9.33
N VAL A 135 3.02 -8.95 9.04
CA VAL A 135 2.10 -7.82 9.18
C VAL A 135 1.08 -8.18 10.26
N ASP A 136 0.88 -7.28 11.22
CA ASP A 136 -0.08 -7.49 12.31
C ASP A 136 -1.49 -7.08 11.90
N ASN A 137 -1.61 -5.92 11.24
CA ASN A 137 -2.91 -5.43 10.77
C ASN A 137 -2.83 -5.01 9.30
N LEU A 138 -3.80 -5.46 8.52
CA LEU A 138 -4.02 -5.04 7.14
C LEU A 138 -5.37 -4.30 7.06
N ILE A 139 -5.33 -3.03 6.72
CA ILE A 139 -6.52 -2.18 6.61
C ILE A 139 -6.76 -1.85 5.13
N LEU A 140 -7.91 -2.28 4.61
CA LEU A 140 -8.35 -2.02 3.25
C LEU A 140 -9.48 -0.99 3.30
N TRP A 141 -9.17 0.24 2.94
CA TRP A 141 -10.13 1.35 2.96
C TRP A 141 -10.61 1.67 1.55
N ALA A 142 -11.90 1.51 1.31
CA ALA A 142 -12.54 1.74 0.01
C ALA A 142 -11.82 1.00 -1.14
N GLY A 143 -11.30 -0.18 -0.85
CA GLY A 143 -10.56 -1.03 -1.78
C GLY A 143 -11.10 -2.45 -1.78
N ASP A 144 -10.72 -3.20 -2.81
CA ASP A 144 -11.09 -4.59 -3.01
C ASP A 144 -9.95 -5.54 -2.64
N ILE A 145 -10.29 -6.77 -2.31
CA ILE A 145 -9.34 -7.88 -2.16
C ILE A 145 -9.11 -8.50 -3.54
N PRO A 146 -7.90 -8.41 -4.10
CA PRO A 146 -7.61 -8.99 -5.39
C PRO A 146 -7.74 -10.51 -5.38
N LYS A 147 -8.43 -11.07 -6.37
CA LYS A 147 -8.65 -12.52 -6.47
C LYS A 147 -7.35 -13.33 -6.53
N ASP A 148 -6.31 -12.75 -7.10
CA ASP A 148 -4.96 -13.32 -7.19
C ASP A 148 -4.28 -13.49 -5.81
N THR A 149 -4.79 -12.86 -4.75
CA THR A 149 -4.32 -13.07 -3.37
C THR A 149 -5.11 -14.11 -2.59
N LEU A 150 -6.27 -14.53 -3.09
CA LEU A 150 -7.16 -15.53 -2.47
C LEU A 150 -6.80 -16.96 -2.90
N THR A 151 -5.53 -17.32 -2.80
CA THR A 151 -5.03 -18.65 -3.16
C THR A 151 -5.02 -19.60 -1.96
N GLN A 152 -4.91 -20.93 -2.21
CA GLN A 152 -4.75 -21.91 -1.14
C GLN A 152 -3.45 -21.70 -0.36
N GLU A 153 -2.38 -21.28 -1.04
CA GLU A 153 -1.07 -20.97 -0.43
C GLU A 153 -1.18 -19.82 0.57
N ASN A 154 -1.98 -18.81 0.25
CA ASN A 154 -2.19 -17.64 1.09
C ASN A 154 -3.17 -17.88 2.25
N LYS A 155 -3.90 -18.98 2.24
CA LYS A 155 -4.96 -19.25 3.24
C LYS A 155 -4.46 -19.22 4.69
N ALA A 156 -3.27 -19.75 4.96
CA ALA A 156 -2.67 -19.72 6.29
C ALA A 156 -2.34 -18.26 6.69
N LYS A 157 -1.77 -17.48 5.78
CA LYS A 157 -1.41 -16.09 6.02
C LYS A 157 -2.62 -15.19 6.25
N TRP A 158 -3.72 -15.40 5.51
CA TRP A 158 -5.00 -14.72 5.75
C TRP A 158 -5.53 -14.94 7.18
N LYS A 159 -5.30 -16.12 7.77
CA LYS A 159 -5.74 -16.43 9.14
C LYS A 159 -4.87 -15.76 10.23
N THR A 160 -3.64 -15.39 9.92
CA THR A 160 -2.71 -14.81 10.90
C THR A 160 -2.71 -13.28 10.90
N ILE A 161 -3.16 -12.66 9.83
CA ILE A 161 -3.19 -11.19 9.69
C ILE A 161 -4.58 -10.70 10.10
N LYS A 162 -4.62 -9.77 11.05
CA LYS A 162 -5.87 -9.08 11.41
C LYS A 162 -6.26 -8.13 10.28
N THR A 163 -7.26 -8.53 9.50
CA THR A 163 -7.71 -7.76 8.33
C THR A 163 -8.96 -6.97 8.64
N HIS A 164 -8.94 -5.67 8.31
CA HIS A 164 -10.04 -4.73 8.48
C HIS A 164 -10.47 -4.20 7.10
N LEU A 165 -11.75 -4.32 6.82
CA LEU A 165 -12.37 -3.75 5.62
C LEU A 165 -13.17 -2.52 6.02
N VAL A 166 -12.85 -1.36 5.44
CA VAL A 166 -13.51 -0.10 5.71
C VAL A 166 -14.15 0.41 4.44
N MET A 167 -15.49 0.45 4.43
CA MET A 167 -16.25 0.84 3.26
C MET A 167 -17.30 1.88 3.64
N GLY A 168 -17.47 2.89 2.78
CA GLY A 168 -18.55 3.86 2.91
C GLY A 168 -19.88 3.25 2.45
N LYS A 169 -20.95 3.37 3.25
CA LYS A 169 -22.30 2.90 2.86
C LYS A 169 -22.79 3.52 1.54
N LYS A 170 -22.34 4.72 1.21
CA LYS A 170 -22.70 5.46 0.00
C LYS A 170 -21.62 5.43 -1.09
N ASP A 171 -20.61 4.57 -0.95
CA ASP A 171 -19.56 4.46 -1.95
C ASP A 171 -20.08 3.72 -3.19
N HIS A 172 -20.25 4.45 -4.29
CA HIS A 172 -20.77 3.93 -5.55
C HIS A 172 -19.73 3.13 -6.35
N LEU A 173 -18.46 3.19 -5.96
CA LEU A 173 -17.39 2.43 -6.61
C LEU A 173 -17.29 0.99 -6.08
N ILE A 174 -17.93 0.71 -4.95
CA ILE A 174 -17.95 -0.62 -4.35
C ILE A 174 -19.29 -1.29 -4.70
N PRO A 175 -19.28 -2.47 -5.35
CA PRO A 175 -20.48 -3.22 -5.65
C PRO A 175 -21.32 -3.52 -4.40
N GLU A 176 -22.66 -3.41 -4.52
CA GLU A 176 -23.58 -3.68 -3.40
C GLU A 176 -23.45 -5.10 -2.86
N GLU A 177 -23.17 -6.07 -3.72
CA GLU A 177 -22.93 -7.47 -3.35
C GLU A 177 -21.73 -7.59 -2.38
N MET A 178 -20.68 -6.79 -2.62
CA MET A 178 -19.52 -6.77 -1.75
C MET A 178 -19.84 -6.08 -0.41
N LYS A 179 -20.62 -4.99 -0.41
CA LYS A 179 -21.09 -4.35 0.82
C LYS A 179 -21.90 -5.31 1.67
N ALA A 180 -22.78 -6.09 1.05
CA ALA A 180 -23.61 -7.08 1.74
C ALA A 180 -22.82 -8.21 2.41
N MET A 181 -21.66 -8.60 1.86
CA MET A 181 -20.80 -9.64 2.43
C MET A 181 -20.14 -9.23 3.76
N PHE A 182 -20.10 -7.93 4.09
CA PHE A 182 -19.37 -7.39 5.24
C PHE A 182 -20.25 -6.62 6.25
N VAL A 183 -21.57 -6.70 6.11
CA VAL A 183 -22.56 -6.10 7.03
C VAL A 183 -23.15 -7.17 7.96
N ASN A 184 -22.32 -8.07 8.50
CA ASN A 184 -22.72 -8.99 9.56
C ASN A 184 -21.85 -8.78 10.79
#